data_3fb8f045f1f86b6c3f64a67c0ff6ea97
#
_entry.id   3fb8f045f1f86b6c3f64a67c0ff6ea97
#
_cell.length_a   1.000
_cell.length_b   1.000
_cell.length_c   1.000
_cell.angle_alpha   90.00
_cell.angle_beta   90.00
_cell.angle_gamma   90.00
#
_symmetry.space_group_name_H-M   'P 1'
#
loop_
_entity.id
_entity.type
_entity.pdbx_description
1 polymer ?
#
loop_
_entity_poly.entity_id
_entity_poly.type
_entity_poly.pdbx_seq_one_letter_code
_entity_poly.pdbx_strand_id
1 'polypeptide(L)'
;MTAPRTTTAASQVLWSAPRLICVAGGYTRYDLHAVREHRRSIDLVRYRLYGDHHITLETVASAAGQGKSAPHAPRRRTVAGGRDRRTADAMAELAAAVDEVLLGLGGDVAKVRRKQYDAYRRLRNFACVTVRKGKLLVYLRCVPADVGVEEGFTRDVTDLGHHGTGDLEVQLRSEQDVERAAELFRLAYAGA
;
A
#
# COMPACT_ATOMS: atom_id res chain seq x y z
N MET A 1 7.54 34.35 -30.17
CA MET A 1 8.53 33.29 -30.42
C MET A 1 7.81 31.94 -30.27
N THR A 2 7.54 31.28 -31.41
CA THR A 2 6.77 30.01 -31.47
C THR A 2 7.78 28.87 -31.31
N ALA A 3 7.58 28.06 -30.29
CA ALA A 3 8.42 26.87 -30.05
C ALA A 3 8.29 25.88 -31.22
N PRO A 4 9.37 25.24 -31.68
CA PRO A 4 9.31 24.25 -32.76
C PRO A 4 8.53 23.01 -32.29
N ARG A 5 7.44 22.72 -32.99
CA ARG A 5 6.75 21.42 -32.88
C ARG A 5 7.66 20.35 -33.48
N THR A 6 8.30 19.57 -32.63
CA THR A 6 9.01 18.35 -33.06
C THR A 6 7.98 17.33 -33.51
N THR A 7 7.73 17.28 -34.80
CA THR A 7 6.92 16.20 -35.41
C THR A 7 7.80 14.95 -35.46
N THR A 8 7.82 14.17 -34.39
CA THR A 8 8.38 12.81 -34.42
C THR A 8 7.55 12.04 -35.44
N ALA A 9 8.20 11.56 -36.51
CA ALA A 9 7.48 10.84 -37.54
C ALA A 9 6.77 9.64 -36.95
N ALA A 10 5.48 9.45 -37.25
CA ALA A 10 4.65 8.37 -36.70
C ALA A 10 5.25 6.97 -36.95
N SER A 11 6.11 6.84 -37.96
CA SER A 11 6.89 5.64 -38.26
C SER A 11 7.95 5.26 -37.22
N GLN A 12 8.34 6.20 -36.32
CA GLN A 12 9.30 5.93 -35.25
C GLN A 12 8.64 5.49 -33.95
N VAL A 13 7.31 5.48 -33.89
CA VAL A 13 6.55 5.07 -32.71
C VAL A 13 6.35 3.57 -32.71
N LEU A 14 6.79 2.87 -31.65
CA LEU A 14 6.60 1.44 -31.45
C LEU A 14 5.16 1.15 -30.99
N TRP A 15 4.22 1.13 -31.94
CA TRP A 15 2.81 0.85 -31.66
C TRP A 15 2.52 -0.60 -31.20
N SER A 16 3.48 -1.52 -31.42
CA SER A 16 3.36 -2.93 -31.04
C SER A 16 3.44 -3.17 -29.52
N ALA A 17 4.02 -2.24 -28.77
CA ALA A 17 4.17 -2.33 -27.33
C ALA A 17 3.94 -0.96 -26.63
N PRO A 18 2.72 -0.41 -26.71
CA PRO A 18 2.43 0.88 -26.08
C PRO A 18 2.48 0.75 -24.55
N ARG A 19 3.09 1.70 -23.88
CA ARG A 19 3.07 1.86 -22.44
C ARG A 19 2.08 2.95 -22.06
N LEU A 20 1.13 2.64 -21.19
CA LEU A 20 0.17 3.60 -20.67
C LEU A 20 0.65 4.09 -19.30
N ILE A 21 0.72 5.39 -19.12
CA ILE A 21 1.01 6.01 -17.82
C ILE A 21 -0.22 6.81 -17.41
N CYS A 22 -0.88 6.36 -16.36
CA CYS A 22 -2.01 7.05 -15.76
C CYS A 22 -1.50 7.90 -14.59
N VAL A 23 -1.80 9.20 -14.59
CA VAL A 23 -1.39 10.13 -13.52
C VAL A 23 -2.64 10.69 -12.86
N ALA A 24 -2.78 10.46 -11.53
CA ALA A 24 -3.93 10.94 -10.75
C ALA A 24 -3.53 11.32 -9.32
N GLY A 25 -4.40 12.05 -8.62
CA GLY A 25 -4.20 12.41 -7.20
C GLY A 25 -4.37 11.23 -6.25
N GLY A 26 -5.06 10.17 -6.67
CA GLY A 26 -5.26 8.93 -5.90
C GLY A 26 -5.75 7.80 -6.80
N TYR A 27 -5.64 6.58 -6.28
CA TYR A 27 -6.11 5.35 -6.92
C TYR A 27 -6.79 4.47 -5.89
N THR A 28 -7.88 3.83 -6.30
CA THR A 28 -8.61 2.86 -5.50
C THR A 28 -8.00 1.46 -5.63
N ARG A 29 -8.41 0.53 -4.77
CA ARG A 29 -8.03 -0.89 -4.90
C ARG A 29 -8.47 -1.50 -6.23
N TYR A 30 -9.58 -1.02 -6.79
CA TYR A 30 -10.11 -1.50 -8.07
C TYR A 30 -9.19 -1.11 -9.22
N ASP A 31 -8.62 0.10 -9.19
CA ASP A 31 -7.65 0.56 -10.19
C ASP A 31 -6.39 -0.30 -10.14
N LEU A 32 -5.91 -0.60 -8.94
CA LEU A 32 -4.73 -1.45 -8.72
C LEU A 32 -4.98 -2.89 -9.19
N HIS A 33 -6.18 -3.41 -8.97
CA HIS A 33 -6.57 -4.74 -9.43
C HIS A 33 -6.71 -4.76 -10.96
N ALA A 34 -7.40 -3.78 -11.53
CA ALA A 34 -7.58 -3.66 -12.97
C ALA A 34 -6.25 -3.64 -13.74
N VAL A 35 -5.24 -2.92 -13.22
CA VAL A 35 -3.90 -2.88 -13.83
C VAL A 35 -3.23 -4.26 -13.85
N ARG A 36 -3.42 -5.07 -12.82
CA ARG A 36 -2.83 -6.42 -12.73
C ARG A 36 -3.47 -7.41 -13.70
N GLU A 37 -4.76 -7.23 -13.99
CA GLU A 37 -5.51 -8.07 -14.94
C GLU A 37 -5.26 -7.69 -16.40
N HIS A 38 -4.82 -6.46 -16.67
CA HIS A 38 -4.50 -6.01 -18.01
C HIS A 38 -3.19 -6.60 -18.53
N ARG A 39 -3.24 -7.16 -19.77
CA ARG A 39 -2.06 -7.70 -20.47
C ARG A 39 -1.19 -6.63 -21.12
N ARG A 40 -1.40 -5.36 -20.82
CA ARG A 40 -0.66 -4.22 -21.38
C ARG A 40 0.27 -3.63 -20.32
N SER A 41 1.31 -2.94 -20.78
CA SER A 41 2.19 -2.17 -19.88
C SER A 41 1.44 -0.93 -19.40
N ILE A 42 1.10 -0.91 -18.11
CA ILE A 42 0.36 0.18 -17.47
C ILE A 42 1.09 0.57 -16.18
N ASP A 43 1.34 1.86 -16.00
CA ASP A 43 1.84 2.42 -14.76
C ASP A 43 0.80 3.37 -14.18
N LEU A 44 0.52 3.22 -12.89
CA LEU A 44 -0.25 4.18 -12.11
C LEU A 44 0.71 5.06 -11.33
N VAL A 45 0.67 6.35 -11.58
CA VAL A 45 1.53 7.36 -10.96
C VAL A 45 0.64 8.34 -10.20
N ARG A 46 0.81 8.38 -8.90
CA ARG A 46 0.10 9.35 -8.05
C ARG A 46 0.91 10.64 -7.99
N TYR A 47 0.22 11.78 -8.19
CA TYR A 47 0.83 13.06 -7.89
C TYR A 47 0.37 13.61 -6.54
N ARG A 48 1.22 14.37 -5.91
CA ARG A 48 0.89 15.18 -4.73
C ARG A 48 1.45 16.58 -4.91
N LEU A 49 0.64 17.58 -4.58
CA LEU A 49 1.03 18.99 -4.59
C LEU A 49 1.38 19.40 -3.16
N TYR A 50 2.48 20.13 -3.02
CA TYR A 50 2.94 20.71 -1.77
C TYR A 50 3.13 22.21 -1.96
N GLY A 51 2.19 23.00 -1.40
CA GLY A 51 2.12 24.43 -1.71
C GLY A 51 1.93 24.69 -3.22
N ASP A 52 2.39 25.84 -3.68
CA ASP A 52 2.15 26.28 -5.07
C ASP A 52 3.28 25.87 -6.04
N HIS A 53 4.38 25.29 -5.54
CA HIS A 53 5.59 25.13 -6.36
C HIS A 53 6.21 23.73 -6.35
N HIS A 54 5.68 22.79 -5.58
CA HIS A 54 6.24 21.45 -5.50
C HIS A 54 5.20 20.38 -5.86
N ILE A 55 5.60 19.51 -6.79
CA ILE A 55 4.86 18.31 -7.16
C ILE A 55 5.74 17.09 -6.94
N THR A 56 5.20 16.07 -6.30
CA THR A 56 5.84 14.76 -6.25
C THR A 56 5.06 13.77 -7.10
N LEU A 57 5.79 12.86 -7.74
CA LEU A 57 5.26 11.76 -8.53
C LEU A 57 5.72 10.45 -7.90
N GLU A 58 4.77 9.57 -7.60
CA GLU A 58 5.02 8.27 -6.99
C GLU A 58 4.37 7.18 -7.83
N THR A 59 5.13 6.16 -8.23
CA THR A 59 4.56 4.99 -8.91
C THR A 59 3.85 4.10 -7.89
N VAL A 60 2.53 3.99 -8.01
CA VAL A 60 1.68 3.22 -7.10
C VAL A 60 1.57 1.77 -7.53
N ALA A 61 1.47 1.53 -8.84
CA ALA A 61 1.46 0.20 -9.43
C ALA A 61 2.07 0.21 -10.83
N SER A 62 2.67 -0.90 -11.23
CA SER A 62 3.21 -1.10 -12.57
C SER A 62 2.93 -2.54 -13.01
N ALA A 63 2.36 -2.69 -14.19
CA ALA A 63 2.22 -3.97 -14.88
C ALA A 63 3.00 -3.92 -16.20
N ALA A 64 3.87 -4.90 -16.40
CA ALA A 64 4.55 -5.09 -17.69
C ALA A 64 3.66 -5.92 -18.60
N GLY A 65 3.31 -5.39 -19.78
CA GLY A 65 2.65 -6.17 -20.81
C GLY A 65 3.51 -7.36 -21.22
N GLN A 66 2.90 -8.51 -21.48
CA GLN A 66 3.60 -9.70 -22.00
C GLN A 66 4.07 -9.47 -23.45
N GLY A 67 5.08 -8.62 -23.63
CA GLY A 67 5.91 -8.63 -24.82
C GLY A 67 7.02 -9.64 -24.59
N LYS A 68 7.28 -10.48 -25.59
CA LYS A 68 8.34 -11.49 -25.58
C LYS A 68 9.68 -10.84 -25.19
N SER A 69 10.01 -10.86 -23.91
CA SER A 69 11.34 -10.54 -23.40
C SER A 69 12.10 -11.85 -23.23
N ALA A 70 13.33 -11.87 -23.74
CA ALA A 70 14.25 -12.98 -23.68
C ALA A 70 14.42 -13.54 -22.25
N PRO A 71 14.77 -14.82 -22.10
CA PRO A 71 14.71 -15.54 -20.84
C PRO A 71 15.79 -15.04 -19.88
N HIS A 72 15.38 -14.29 -18.87
CA HIS A 72 16.19 -14.17 -17.67
C HIS A 72 16.02 -15.51 -16.93
N ALA A 73 17.11 -16.22 -16.76
CA ALA A 73 17.16 -17.55 -16.15
C ALA A 73 16.34 -17.60 -14.86
N PRO A 74 15.45 -18.60 -14.69
CA PRO A 74 14.62 -18.69 -13.51
C PRO A 74 15.53 -19.07 -12.33
N ARG A 75 15.67 -18.17 -11.36
CA ARG A 75 16.02 -18.59 -10.02
C ARG A 75 14.97 -19.62 -9.60
N ARG A 76 15.39 -20.86 -9.52
CA ARG A 76 14.63 -22.02 -9.07
C ARG A 76 13.99 -21.72 -7.72
N ARG A 77 12.77 -21.15 -7.73
CA ARG A 77 11.90 -21.16 -6.56
C ARG A 77 11.25 -22.54 -6.52
N THR A 78 11.67 -23.32 -5.55
CA THR A 78 11.00 -24.54 -5.15
C THR A 78 9.50 -24.31 -5.09
N VAL A 79 8.77 -25.20 -5.75
CA VAL A 79 7.29 -25.24 -5.79
C VAL A 79 6.81 -25.59 -4.38
N ALA A 80 6.61 -24.60 -3.55
CA ALA A 80 5.84 -24.72 -2.33
C ALA A 80 4.37 -24.44 -2.68
N GLY A 81 3.51 -25.35 -2.24
CA GLY A 81 2.17 -25.61 -2.73
C GLY A 81 1.22 -24.42 -2.84
N GLY A 82 0.19 -24.59 -3.65
CA GLY A 82 -0.88 -23.63 -3.96
C GLY A 82 -1.63 -23.06 -2.75
N ARG A 83 -1.44 -23.59 -1.56
CA ARG A 83 -1.98 -23.09 -0.28
C ARG A 83 -1.23 -21.85 0.20
N ASP A 84 0.12 -21.81 0.06
CA ASP A 84 0.93 -20.64 0.45
C ASP A 84 0.69 -19.42 -0.44
N ARG A 85 0.36 -19.63 -1.70
CA ARG A 85 0.10 -18.55 -2.66
C ARG A 85 -1.23 -17.87 -2.38
N ARG A 86 -2.29 -18.64 -2.12
CA ARG A 86 -3.61 -18.10 -1.75
C ARG A 86 -3.56 -17.32 -0.43
N THR A 87 -2.81 -17.79 0.55
CA THR A 87 -2.61 -17.08 1.82
C THR A 87 -1.83 -15.78 1.61
N ALA A 88 -0.83 -15.77 0.73
CA ALA A 88 -0.07 -14.55 0.41
C ALA A 88 -0.93 -13.52 -0.34
N ASP A 89 -1.77 -13.97 -1.28
CA ASP A 89 -2.69 -13.10 -2.02
C ASP A 89 -3.75 -12.51 -1.08
N ALA A 90 -4.37 -13.31 -0.22
CA ALA A 90 -5.33 -12.85 0.78
C ALA A 90 -4.71 -11.84 1.77
N MET A 91 -3.45 -12.05 2.19
CA MET A 91 -2.76 -11.08 3.05
C MET A 91 -2.43 -9.77 2.32
N ALA A 92 -2.17 -9.83 1.01
CA ALA A 92 -1.95 -8.63 0.22
C ALA A 92 -3.25 -7.81 0.04
N GLU A 93 -4.38 -8.49 -0.16
CA GLU A 93 -5.71 -7.85 -0.22
C GLU A 93 -6.07 -7.21 1.12
N LEU A 94 -5.87 -7.93 2.23
CA LEU A 94 -6.11 -7.40 3.56
C LEU A 94 -5.21 -6.18 3.86
N ALA A 95 -3.94 -6.23 3.47
CA ALA A 95 -3.03 -5.10 3.62
C ALA A 95 -3.47 -3.89 2.79
N ALA A 96 -4.02 -4.10 1.60
CA ALA A 96 -4.57 -3.03 0.77
C ALA A 96 -5.82 -2.40 1.40
N ALA A 97 -6.70 -3.21 2.02
CA ALA A 97 -7.86 -2.70 2.75
C ALA A 97 -7.46 -1.84 3.96
N VAL A 98 -6.44 -2.27 4.72
CA VAL A 98 -5.89 -1.48 5.83
C VAL A 98 -5.27 -0.18 5.32
N ASP A 99 -4.53 -0.22 4.21
CA ASP A 99 -3.97 0.97 3.57
C ASP A 99 -5.05 1.99 3.20
N GLU A 100 -6.14 1.52 2.59
CA GLU A 100 -7.26 2.36 2.18
C GLU A 100 -7.89 3.06 3.40
N VAL A 101 -8.17 2.31 4.46
CA VAL A 101 -8.75 2.88 5.69
C VAL A 101 -7.81 3.88 6.34
N LEU A 102 -6.54 3.52 6.57
CA LEU A 102 -5.58 4.40 7.27
C LEU A 102 -5.25 5.66 6.47
N LEU A 103 -5.13 5.57 5.14
CA LEU A 103 -4.89 6.73 4.28
C LEU A 103 -6.15 7.58 4.10
N GLY A 104 -7.34 6.97 4.21
CA GLY A 104 -8.62 7.65 4.14
C GLY A 104 -8.99 8.46 5.39
N LEU A 105 -8.27 8.31 6.51
CA LEU A 105 -8.54 9.05 7.74
C LEU A 105 -8.33 10.56 7.62
N GLY A 106 -7.40 10.98 6.73
CA GLY A 106 -7.18 12.40 6.46
C GLY A 106 -6.22 12.63 5.29
N GLY A 107 -6.37 13.78 4.63
CA GLY A 107 -5.52 14.17 3.49
C GLY A 107 -4.05 14.45 3.87
N ASP A 108 -3.77 14.56 5.15
CA ASP A 108 -2.45 14.80 5.74
C ASP A 108 -1.73 13.52 6.17
N VAL A 109 -2.34 12.34 5.96
CA VAL A 109 -1.71 11.05 6.27
C VAL A 109 -0.68 10.68 5.21
N ALA A 110 0.54 10.41 5.65
CA ALA A 110 1.63 9.92 4.81
C ALA A 110 2.02 8.49 5.20
N LYS A 111 2.08 7.58 4.21
CA LYS A 111 2.63 6.23 4.38
C LYS A 111 4.13 6.24 4.12
N VAL A 112 4.90 5.74 5.07
CA VAL A 112 6.37 5.59 4.97
C VAL A 112 6.73 4.11 5.08
N ARG A 113 7.21 3.53 3.99
CA ARG A 113 7.68 2.14 3.97
C ARG A 113 9.02 2.01 4.68
N ARG A 114 9.12 1.12 5.63
CA ARG A 114 10.33 0.73 6.34
C ARG A 114 10.71 -0.72 5.99
N LYS A 115 11.89 -1.15 6.42
CA LYS A 115 12.38 -2.51 6.12
C LYS A 115 11.49 -3.62 6.69
N GLN A 116 10.85 -3.39 7.83
CA GLN A 116 10.11 -4.40 8.59
C GLN A 116 8.63 -4.07 8.79
N TYR A 117 8.20 -2.83 8.50
CA TYR A 117 6.83 -2.38 8.67
C TYR A 117 6.53 -1.18 7.78
N ASP A 118 5.27 -0.91 7.56
CA ASP A 118 4.78 0.32 6.95
C ASP A 118 4.27 1.24 8.06
N ALA A 119 4.78 2.47 8.13
CA ALA A 119 4.35 3.48 9.09
C ALA A 119 3.37 4.46 8.45
N TYR A 120 2.31 4.77 9.17
CA TYR A 120 1.33 5.81 8.81
C TYR A 120 1.49 6.96 9.78
N ARG A 121 1.76 8.12 9.24
CA ARG A 121 2.08 9.31 10.02
C ARG A 121 1.26 10.52 9.58
N ARG A 122 0.99 11.36 10.55
CA ARG A 122 0.55 12.73 10.41
C ARG A 122 1.71 13.65 10.88
N LEU A 123 1.63 14.28 12.03
CA LEU A 123 2.79 14.88 12.70
C LEU A 123 3.72 13.80 13.27
N ARG A 124 3.14 12.72 13.79
CA ARG A 124 3.82 11.56 14.37
C ARG A 124 3.28 10.29 13.73
N ASN A 125 3.99 9.17 13.95
CA ASN A 125 3.45 7.87 13.56
C ASN A 125 2.27 7.53 14.48
N PHE A 126 1.10 7.26 13.92
CA PHE A 126 -0.07 6.83 14.67
C PHE A 126 -0.40 5.35 14.46
N ALA A 127 0.04 4.77 13.34
CA ALA A 127 -0.09 3.36 13.06
C ALA A 127 1.17 2.81 12.40
N CYS A 128 1.54 1.57 12.75
CA CYS A 128 2.61 0.80 12.12
C CYS A 128 2.08 -0.58 11.76
N VAL A 129 2.14 -0.96 10.48
CA VAL A 129 1.58 -2.22 9.96
C VAL A 129 2.70 -3.19 9.62
N THR A 130 2.62 -4.40 10.15
CA THR A 130 3.56 -5.50 9.89
C THR A 130 2.80 -6.71 9.37
N VAL A 131 3.23 -7.25 8.23
CA VAL A 131 2.68 -8.48 7.68
C VAL A 131 3.31 -9.68 8.39
N ARG A 132 2.47 -10.57 8.93
CA ARG A 132 2.88 -11.84 9.52
C ARG A 132 2.20 -13.00 8.79
N LYS A 133 2.63 -14.22 9.06
CA LYS A 133 2.01 -15.40 8.46
C LYS A 133 0.54 -15.51 8.93
N GLY A 134 -0.39 -15.30 7.97
CA GLY A 134 -1.83 -15.43 8.19
C GLY A 134 -2.52 -14.29 8.95
N LYS A 135 -1.82 -13.17 9.22
CA LYS A 135 -2.41 -11.98 9.86
C LYS A 135 -1.58 -10.72 9.62
N LEU A 136 -2.21 -9.57 9.76
CA LEU A 136 -1.54 -8.29 9.92
C LEU A 136 -1.50 -7.93 11.40
N LEU A 137 -0.41 -7.35 11.85
CA LEU A 137 -0.28 -6.70 13.14
C LEU A 137 -0.23 -5.21 12.90
N VAL A 138 -1.14 -4.49 13.53
CA VAL A 138 -1.21 -3.02 13.48
C VAL A 138 -0.92 -2.50 14.89
N TYR A 139 0.19 -1.78 15.02
CA TYR A 139 0.56 -1.11 16.27
C TYR A 139 0.02 0.31 16.22
N LEU A 140 -0.86 0.64 17.16
CA LEU A 140 -1.55 1.92 17.22
C LEU A 140 -1.05 2.74 18.40
N ARG A 141 -0.91 4.05 18.18
CA ARG A 141 -0.59 5.00 19.21
C ARG A 141 -1.85 5.35 20.03
N CYS A 142 -2.31 4.39 20.80
CA CYS A 142 -3.42 4.53 21.75
C CYS A 142 -2.95 4.03 23.11
N VAL A 143 -3.49 4.60 24.18
CA VAL A 143 -3.31 4.09 25.53
C VAL A 143 -4.22 2.86 25.68
N PRO A 144 -3.68 1.64 25.92
CA PRO A 144 -4.48 0.42 25.96
C PRO A 144 -5.59 0.46 27.02
N ALA A 145 -5.35 1.14 28.15
CA ALA A 145 -6.33 1.30 29.23
C ALA A 145 -7.57 2.09 28.82
N ASP A 146 -7.45 3.03 27.86
CA ASP A 146 -8.53 3.91 27.44
C ASP A 146 -9.49 3.20 26.44
N VAL A 147 -8.96 2.22 25.69
CA VAL A 147 -9.73 1.54 24.62
C VAL A 147 -10.15 0.14 25.00
N GLY A 148 -9.59 -0.42 26.07
CA GLY A 148 -9.80 -1.80 26.47
C GLY A 148 -9.00 -2.79 25.61
N VAL A 149 -8.69 -3.94 26.21
CA VAL A 149 -7.97 -5.04 25.54
C VAL A 149 -8.93 -6.20 25.37
N GLU A 150 -9.01 -6.72 24.15
CA GLU A 150 -9.84 -7.86 23.80
C GLU A 150 -8.98 -9.02 23.33
N GLU A 151 -9.07 -10.15 24.04
CA GLU A 151 -8.28 -11.34 23.76
C GLU A 151 -8.49 -11.84 22.31
N GLY A 152 -7.38 -12.08 21.63
CA GLY A 152 -7.36 -12.54 20.24
C GLY A 152 -7.54 -11.46 19.18
N PHE A 153 -7.90 -10.21 19.56
CA PHE A 153 -8.06 -9.09 18.65
C PHE A 153 -7.12 -7.94 18.99
N THR A 154 -7.10 -7.47 20.24
CA THR A 154 -6.20 -6.41 20.69
C THR A 154 -5.28 -6.91 21.82
N ARG A 155 -4.13 -6.28 21.97
CA ARG A 155 -3.15 -6.62 22.99
C ARG A 155 -2.39 -5.36 23.42
N ASP A 156 -2.19 -5.22 24.73
CA ASP A 156 -1.27 -4.26 25.30
C ASP A 156 0.17 -4.72 25.04
N VAL A 157 0.96 -3.84 24.42
CA VAL A 157 2.37 -4.08 24.07
C VAL A 157 3.30 -2.99 24.61
N THR A 158 2.84 -2.19 25.59
CA THR A 158 3.58 -1.09 26.20
C THR A 158 4.97 -1.53 26.66
N ASP A 159 5.06 -2.69 27.32
CA ASP A 159 6.31 -3.22 27.84
C ASP A 159 6.96 -4.28 26.94
N LEU A 160 6.42 -4.48 25.73
CA LEU A 160 6.90 -5.51 24.80
C LEU A 160 7.72 -4.88 23.67
N GLY A 161 8.89 -5.42 23.42
CA GLY A 161 9.70 -5.03 22.27
C GLY A 161 9.04 -5.40 20.95
N HIS A 162 8.74 -4.41 20.09
CA HIS A 162 8.16 -4.61 18.76
C HIS A 162 8.71 -3.61 17.75
N HIS A 163 8.47 -3.88 16.47
CA HIS A 163 8.88 -2.99 15.40
C HIS A 163 7.78 -1.95 15.14
N GLY A 164 8.16 -0.69 15.23
CA GLY A 164 7.22 0.43 15.05
C GLY A 164 6.98 1.18 16.36
N THR A 165 5.97 2.04 16.34
CA THR A 165 5.55 2.87 17.49
C THR A 165 4.07 2.61 17.75
N GLY A 166 3.72 2.52 19.03
CA GLY A 166 2.34 2.33 19.48
C GLY A 166 2.26 1.27 20.56
N ASP A 167 1.40 1.49 21.54
CA ASP A 167 1.29 0.66 22.74
C ASP A 167 0.15 -0.37 22.65
N LEU A 168 -0.72 -0.23 21.63
CA LEU A 168 -1.82 -1.15 21.33
C LEU A 168 -1.53 -1.93 20.05
N GLU A 169 -1.42 -3.27 20.14
CA GLU A 169 -1.38 -4.17 19.01
C GLU A 169 -2.80 -4.59 18.62
N VAL A 170 -3.15 -4.47 17.34
CA VAL A 170 -4.39 -4.99 16.76
C VAL A 170 -4.05 -6.09 15.76
N GLN A 171 -4.72 -7.24 15.88
CA GLN A 171 -4.53 -8.41 15.01
C GLN A 171 -5.66 -8.50 13.99
N LEU A 172 -5.33 -8.37 12.71
CA LEU A 172 -6.30 -8.44 11.62
C LEU A 172 -6.08 -9.70 10.80
N ARG A 173 -7.14 -10.49 10.60
CA ARG A 173 -7.13 -11.73 9.82
C ARG A 173 -8.13 -11.70 8.67
N SER A 174 -9.09 -10.76 8.72
CA SER A 174 -10.19 -10.61 7.76
C SER A 174 -10.53 -9.14 7.55
N GLU A 175 -11.29 -8.84 6.50
CA GLU A 175 -11.84 -7.48 6.27
C GLU A 175 -12.78 -7.06 7.42
N GLN A 176 -13.51 -7.99 8.02
CA GLN A 176 -14.35 -7.71 9.19
C GLN A 176 -13.53 -7.21 10.38
N ASP A 177 -12.31 -7.74 10.57
CA ASP A 177 -11.40 -7.23 11.60
C ASP A 177 -10.97 -5.79 11.29
N VAL A 178 -10.81 -5.42 10.02
CA VAL A 178 -10.48 -4.05 9.61
C VAL A 178 -11.62 -3.09 9.92
N GLU A 179 -12.86 -3.48 9.59
CA GLU A 179 -14.06 -2.69 9.92
C GLU A 179 -14.19 -2.50 11.44
N ARG A 180 -13.98 -3.57 12.20
CA ARG A 180 -14.00 -3.55 13.65
C ARG A 180 -12.92 -2.67 14.26
N ALA A 181 -11.74 -2.61 13.65
CA ALA A 181 -10.63 -1.76 14.07
C ALA A 181 -10.79 -0.29 13.67
N ALA A 182 -11.77 0.08 12.86
CA ALA A 182 -11.91 1.42 12.29
C ALA A 182 -11.94 2.54 13.34
N GLU A 183 -12.64 2.32 14.47
CA GLU A 183 -12.67 3.27 15.58
C GLU A 183 -11.32 3.43 16.27
N LEU A 184 -10.59 2.34 16.46
CA LEU A 184 -9.23 2.38 17.02
C LEU A 184 -8.28 3.16 16.10
N PHE A 185 -8.44 3.01 14.79
CA PHE A 185 -7.65 3.77 13.80
C PHE A 185 -7.95 5.28 13.88
N ARG A 186 -9.23 5.66 14.04
CA ARG A 186 -9.63 7.07 14.21
C ARG A 186 -9.08 7.65 15.50
N LEU A 187 -9.13 6.91 16.61
CA LEU A 187 -8.58 7.34 17.90
C LEU A 187 -7.07 7.56 17.81
N ALA A 188 -6.34 6.62 17.21
CA ALA A 188 -4.90 6.74 17.01
C ALA A 188 -4.53 7.95 16.13
N TYR A 189 -5.31 8.19 15.06
CA TYR A 189 -5.15 9.34 14.16
C TYR A 189 -5.42 10.66 14.87
N ALA A 190 -6.48 10.74 15.70
CA ALA A 190 -6.83 11.94 16.44
C ALA A 190 -5.77 12.32 17.49
N GLY A 191 -5.06 11.33 18.06
CA GLY A 191 -3.98 11.51 19.04
C GLY A 191 -2.60 11.80 18.42
N ALA A 192 -2.49 11.89 17.08
CA ALA A 192 -1.24 12.11 16.35
C ALA A 192 -1.14 13.54 15.84
#